data_04241e835af3b7a8e8c43f75fe56af9a
#
_entry.id   04241e835af3b7a8e8c43f75fe56af9a
#
_cell.length_a   1.000
_cell.length_b   1.000
_cell.length_c   1.000
_cell.angle_alpha   90.00
_cell.angle_beta   90.00
_cell.angle_gamma   90.00
#
_symmetry.space_group_name_H-M   'P 1'
#
loop_
_entity.id
_entity.type
_entity.pdbx_description
1 polymer ?
#
loop_
_entity_poly.entity_id
_entity_poly.type
_entity_poly.pdbx_seq_one_letter_code
_entity_poly.pdbx_strand_id
1 'polypeptide(L)'
;ATDACGNSSTCAQTIVVDDNAAPSIVCPANVTIQCTASTLPANTGTATATDNCDGAPLVTFTDATVAGGCPQERTITRTWRATDACGNSSTCAQTIVVDDSVAPVLTCPANITLECTVSTLPVVTGSATATDNCDGSPTVTFTDSNAGGACPQSGTITRTWLATDDCGNTSTCAQIIVVSDNTPPTIACPANVTIQCTASTAPANTGTATATDCDPAPVVTFTDATVGGACPQERTITRTWIATDACGNSSTCNQTIVVDDSVAPAIVCPANITILCTASTL
;
A
#
# COMPACT_ATOMS: atom_id res chain seq x y z
N ALA A 1 -86.52 -14.57 50.21
CA ALA A 1 -87.63 -13.88 50.84
C ALA A 1 -88.11 -14.71 51.99
N THR A 2 -88.38 -14.12 53.12
CA THR A 2 -88.97 -14.80 54.29
C THR A 2 -90.33 -14.11 54.65
N ASP A 3 -91.40 -14.89 54.85
CA ASP A 3 -92.65 -14.33 55.24
C ASP A 3 -92.76 -14.10 56.79
N ALA A 4 -93.81 -13.46 57.28
CA ALA A 4 -94.08 -13.18 58.70
C ALA A 4 -94.25 -14.43 59.58
N CYS A 5 -94.43 -15.61 59.02
CA CYS A 5 -94.56 -16.90 59.67
C CYS A 5 -93.24 -17.68 59.69
N GLY A 6 -92.18 -17.13 59.10
CA GLY A 6 -90.78 -17.72 59.05
C GLY A 6 -90.56 -18.66 57.88
N ASN A 7 -91.44 -18.77 56.89
CA ASN A 7 -91.26 -19.56 55.67
C ASN A 7 -90.34 -18.77 54.75
N SER A 8 -89.29 -19.40 54.22
CA SER A 8 -88.30 -18.77 53.34
C SER A 8 -88.25 -19.44 51.97
N SER A 9 -88.13 -18.61 50.94
CA SER A 9 -87.81 -19.05 49.61
C SER A 9 -86.52 -18.28 49.13
N THR A 10 -85.69 -18.99 48.44
CA THR A 10 -84.44 -18.40 47.84
C THR A 10 -84.49 -18.55 46.34
N CYS A 11 -84.02 -17.59 45.63
CA CYS A 11 -83.67 -17.72 44.21
C CYS A 11 -82.17 -17.52 44.04
N ALA A 12 -81.55 -18.27 43.16
CA ALA A 12 -80.16 -18.10 42.79
C ALA A 12 -80.09 -17.33 41.44
N GLN A 13 -79.31 -16.31 41.39
CA GLN A 13 -78.93 -15.61 40.16
C GLN A 13 -77.52 -15.96 39.85
N THR A 14 -77.23 -16.43 38.64
CA THR A 14 -75.90 -16.60 38.14
C THR A 14 -75.52 -15.34 37.38
N ILE A 15 -74.44 -14.67 37.79
CA ILE A 15 -73.82 -13.55 37.09
C ILE A 15 -72.60 -14.12 36.44
N VAL A 16 -72.52 -14.14 35.10
CA VAL A 16 -71.34 -14.45 34.33
C VAL A 16 -70.63 -13.12 34.02
N VAL A 17 -69.41 -12.98 34.46
CA VAL A 17 -68.52 -11.90 34.04
C VAL A 17 -67.63 -12.50 32.99
N ASP A 18 -67.74 -11.99 31.76
CA ASP A 18 -66.98 -12.47 30.61
C ASP A 18 -66.14 -11.30 30.03
N ASP A 19 -64.89 -11.59 29.68
CA ASP A 19 -64.01 -10.64 29.07
C ASP A 19 -63.71 -11.04 27.63
N ASN A 20 -64.23 -10.26 26.69
CA ASN A 20 -64.05 -10.44 25.24
C ASN A 20 -63.30 -9.29 24.61
N ALA A 21 -62.73 -8.37 25.41
CA ALA A 21 -61.93 -7.23 24.94
C ALA A 21 -60.47 -7.63 24.83
N ALA A 22 -59.84 -7.36 23.69
CA ALA A 22 -58.38 -7.58 23.55
C ALA A 22 -57.62 -6.43 24.19
N PRO A 23 -56.43 -6.67 24.78
CA PRO A 23 -55.58 -5.64 25.32
C PRO A 23 -55.20 -4.56 24.29
N SER A 24 -55.16 -3.30 24.73
CA SER A 24 -54.60 -2.22 23.93
C SER A 24 -53.10 -2.23 24.05
N ILE A 25 -52.38 -2.42 22.91
CA ILE A 25 -50.92 -2.49 22.85
C ILE A 25 -50.32 -1.24 22.20
N VAL A 26 -49.24 -0.72 22.78
CA VAL A 26 -48.45 0.39 22.23
C VAL A 26 -47.03 -0.11 21.90
N CYS A 27 -46.69 -0.09 20.61
CA CYS A 27 -45.36 -0.48 20.13
C CYS A 27 -44.29 0.57 20.47
N PRO A 28 -43.05 0.14 20.72
CA PRO A 28 -41.94 1.05 20.71
C PRO A 28 -41.74 1.61 19.30
N ALA A 29 -41.07 2.78 19.22
CA ALA A 29 -40.72 3.40 17.95
C ALA A 29 -39.76 2.51 17.12
N ASN A 30 -39.84 2.63 15.81
CA ASN A 30 -38.80 2.07 14.92
C ASN A 30 -37.44 2.65 15.25
N VAL A 31 -36.38 1.85 15.09
CA VAL A 31 -35.01 2.25 15.44
C VAL A 31 -34.01 1.72 14.42
N THR A 32 -32.97 2.53 14.14
CA THR A 32 -31.77 2.10 13.44
C THR A 32 -30.64 2.01 14.46
N ILE A 33 -29.91 0.90 14.48
CA ILE A 33 -28.80 0.63 15.38
C ILE A 33 -27.59 0.14 14.58
N GLN A 34 -26.39 0.37 15.10
CA GLN A 34 -25.17 -0.18 14.54
C GLN A 34 -25.12 -1.70 14.69
N CYS A 35 -24.40 -2.37 13.79
CA CYS A 35 -24.24 -3.83 13.76
C CYS A 35 -23.74 -4.41 15.09
N THR A 36 -22.96 -3.66 15.86
CA THR A 36 -22.42 -4.04 17.17
C THR A 36 -23.44 -3.89 18.31
N ALA A 37 -24.54 -3.20 18.08
CA ALA A 37 -25.55 -2.97 19.11
C ALA A 37 -26.48 -4.17 19.29
N SER A 38 -26.94 -4.38 20.53
CA SER A 38 -27.87 -5.45 20.83
C SER A 38 -29.27 -5.15 20.30
N THR A 39 -29.88 -6.14 19.66
CA THR A 39 -31.26 -6.08 19.16
C THR A 39 -32.33 -6.42 20.23
N LEU A 40 -31.89 -6.70 21.47
CA LEU A 40 -32.81 -7.03 22.55
C LEU A 40 -33.70 -5.85 22.94
N PRO A 41 -34.93 -6.10 23.46
CA PRO A 41 -35.87 -5.05 23.86
C PRO A 41 -35.29 -3.98 24.80
N ALA A 42 -34.34 -4.35 25.67
CA ALA A 42 -33.67 -3.40 26.54
C ALA A 42 -32.99 -2.26 25.80
N ASN A 43 -32.55 -2.48 24.56
CA ASN A 43 -31.89 -1.48 23.71
C ASN A 43 -32.77 -0.90 22.63
N THR A 44 -33.80 -1.66 22.19
CA THR A 44 -34.64 -1.27 21.06
C THR A 44 -36.03 -0.80 21.48
N GLY A 45 -36.35 -0.86 22.79
CA GLY A 45 -37.65 -0.52 23.35
C GLY A 45 -38.53 -1.75 23.59
N THR A 46 -39.48 -1.61 24.51
CA THR A 46 -40.41 -2.65 24.91
C THR A 46 -41.84 -2.13 24.69
N ALA A 47 -42.71 -2.97 24.12
CA ALA A 47 -44.14 -2.64 24.02
C ALA A 47 -44.79 -2.64 25.38
N THR A 48 -45.81 -1.79 25.53
CA THR A 48 -46.65 -1.73 26.73
C THR A 48 -48.07 -2.11 26.36
N ALA A 49 -48.79 -2.72 27.29
CA ALA A 49 -50.20 -3.10 27.08
C ALA A 49 -51.02 -2.74 28.30
N THR A 50 -52.30 -2.40 28.05
CA THR A 50 -53.32 -2.18 29.07
C THR A 50 -54.59 -2.87 28.66
N ASP A 51 -55.37 -3.34 29.64
CA ASP A 51 -56.66 -3.95 29.43
C ASP A 51 -57.72 -3.46 30.44
N ASN A 52 -58.96 -3.66 30.13
CA ASN A 52 -60.07 -3.23 30.97
C ASN A 52 -60.32 -4.16 32.17
N CYS A 53 -60.01 -5.45 32.02
CA CYS A 53 -60.21 -6.47 33.04
C CYS A 53 -58.96 -7.11 33.56
N ASP A 54 -57.88 -7.17 32.76
CA ASP A 54 -56.55 -7.66 33.17
C ASP A 54 -55.59 -6.51 33.48
N GLY A 55 -55.21 -6.40 34.75
CA GLY A 55 -54.26 -5.36 35.18
C GLY A 55 -52.82 -5.52 34.71
N ALA A 56 -52.46 -6.69 34.12
CA ALA A 56 -51.09 -7.00 33.66
C ALA A 56 -51.06 -7.97 32.46
N PRO A 57 -51.55 -7.58 31.26
CA PRO A 57 -51.49 -8.42 30.07
C PRO A 57 -50.07 -8.89 29.77
N LEU A 58 -49.95 -10.16 29.39
CA LEU A 58 -48.64 -10.75 29.03
C LEU A 58 -48.21 -10.24 27.68
N VAL A 59 -47.05 -9.55 27.65
CA VAL A 59 -46.40 -9.05 26.39
C VAL A 59 -45.25 -9.96 25.98
N THR A 60 -45.34 -10.48 24.76
CA THR A 60 -44.33 -11.33 24.12
C THR A 60 -43.95 -10.76 22.76
N PHE A 61 -42.88 -11.28 22.13
CA PHE A 61 -42.51 -10.88 20.77
C PHE A 61 -41.97 -12.04 19.96
N THR A 62 -42.00 -11.87 18.63
CA THR A 62 -41.34 -12.72 17.64
C THR A 62 -40.65 -11.83 16.62
N ASP A 63 -39.48 -12.27 16.13
CA ASP A 63 -38.67 -11.53 15.15
C ASP A 63 -38.67 -12.26 13.80
N ALA A 64 -38.87 -11.50 12.71
CA ALA A 64 -38.63 -11.92 11.34
C ALA A 64 -37.51 -11.06 10.80
N THR A 65 -36.47 -11.70 10.24
CA THR A 65 -35.23 -11.00 9.78
C THR A 65 -35.07 -11.14 8.27
N VAL A 66 -34.78 -10.03 7.61
CA VAL A 66 -34.40 -9.95 6.19
C VAL A 66 -32.99 -9.37 6.12
N ALA A 67 -32.10 -9.98 5.32
CA ALA A 67 -30.76 -9.48 5.07
C ALA A 67 -30.79 -8.13 4.36
N GLY A 68 -29.81 -7.28 4.65
CA GLY A 68 -29.60 -5.97 4.02
C GLY A 68 -28.74 -6.02 2.77
N GLY A 69 -28.13 -4.89 2.41
CA GLY A 69 -27.28 -4.73 1.24
C GLY A 69 -25.88 -5.32 1.39
N CYS A 70 -25.42 -5.47 2.62
CA CYS A 70 -24.12 -6.07 2.97
C CYS A 70 -24.30 -7.10 4.10
N PRO A 71 -23.32 -7.97 4.36
CA PRO A 71 -23.44 -9.08 5.31
C PRO A 71 -23.81 -8.67 6.75
N GLN A 72 -23.42 -7.48 7.17
CA GLN A 72 -23.65 -6.96 8.52
C GLN A 72 -25.03 -6.30 8.67
N GLU A 73 -25.64 -5.88 7.56
CA GLU A 73 -26.95 -5.22 7.55
C GLU A 73 -28.11 -6.22 7.59
N ARG A 74 -29.15 -5.86 8.31
CA ARG A 74 -30.42 -6.60 8.30
C ARG A 74 -31.57 -5.73 8.82
N THR A 75 -32.75 -6.03 8.36
CA THR A 75 -33.99 -5.46 8.90
C THR A 75 -34.74 -6.54 9.69
N ILE A 76 -35.04 -6.23 10.94
CA ILE A 76 -35.84 -7.09 11.83
C ILE A 76 -37.22 -6.47 11.96
N THR A 77 -38.24 -7.22 11.59
CA THR A 77 -39.64 -6.90 11.91
C THR A 77 -39.99 -7.65 13.19
N ARG A 78 -40.11 -6.95 14.30
CA ARG A 78 -40.50 -7.48 15.59
C ARG A 78 -42.00 -7.32 15.74
N THR A 79 -42.74 -8.45 15.81
CA THR A 79 -44.16 -8.47 16.11
C THR A 79 -44.35 -8.67 17.61
N TRP A 80 -44.85 -7.64 18.27
CA TRP A 80 -45.24 -7.67 19.67
C TRP A 80 -46.69 -8.20 19.80
N ARG A 81 -46.94 -9.00 20.81
CA ARG A 81 -48.25 -9.54 21.13
C ARG A 81 -48.54 -9.36 22.61
N ALA A 82 -49.67 -8.73 22.91
CA ALA A 82 -50.25 -8.69 24.24
C ALA A 82 -51.38 -9.70 24.31
N THR A 83 -51.47 -10.45 25.42
CA THR A 83 -52.51 -11.43 25.67
C THR A 83 -53.01 -11.27 27.10
N ASP A 84 -54.31 -11.16 27.31
CA ASP A 84 -54.93 -11.10 28.63
C ASP A 84 -55.10 -12.51 29.26
N ALA A 85 -55.58 -12.57 30.49
CA ALA A 85 -55.84 -13.81 31.20
C ALA A 85 -56.97 -14.67 30.61
N CYS A 86 -57.84 -14.06 29.80
CA CYS A 86 -58.99 -14.73 29.11
C CYS A 86 -58.58 -15.25 27.72
N GLY A 87 -57.36 -14.89 27.21
CA GLY A 87 -56.82 -15.35 25.93
C GLY A 87 -57.09 -14.41 24.76
N ASN A 88 -57.75 -13.26 24.97
CA ASN A 88 -57.85 -12.24 23.93
C ASN A 88 -56.49 -11.62 23.66
N SER A 89 -56.19 -11.26 22.43
CA SER A 89 -54.85 -10.73 22.10
C SER A 89 -54.90 -9.68 21.01
N SER A 90 -53.92 -8.76 21.08
CA SER A 90 -53.62 -7.76 20.06
C SER A 90 -52.13 -7.80 19.69
N THR A 91 -51.80 -7.26 18.52
CA THR A 91 -50.46 -7.22 18.04
C THR A 91 -50.11 -5.84 17.49
N CYS A 92 -48.81 -5.52 17.51
CA CYS A 92 -48.25 -4.39 16.80
C CYS A 92 -46.84 -4.71 16.30
N ALA A 93 -46.34 -3.97 15.34
CA ALA A 93 -45.01 -4.22 14.72
C ALA A 93 -44.05 -3.07 14.94
N GLN A 94 -42.82 -3.41 15.23
CA GLN A 94 -41.64 -2.50 15.29
C GLN A 94 -40.66 -2.92 14.21
N THR A 95 -40.09 -1.95 13.48
CA THR A 95 -38.96 -2.16 12.57
C THR A 95 -37.65 -1.78 13.25
N ILE A 96 -36.71 -2.71 13.27
CA ILE A 96 -35.36 -2.51 13.78
C ILE A 96 -34.41 -2.69 12.57
N VAL A 97 -33.73 -1.60 12.14
CA VAL A 97 -32.74 -1.64 11.11
C VAL A 97 -31.35 -1.77 11.79
N VAL A 98 -30.65 -2.82 11.46
CA VAL A 98 -29.24 -2.99 11.86
C VAL A 98 -28.41 -2.56 10.67
N ASP A 99 -27.56 -1.56 10.87
CA ASP A 99 -26.83 -0.84 9.83
C ASP A 99 -25.34 -0.79 10.16
N ASP A 100 -24.51 -0.73 9.13
CA ASP A 100 -23.09 -0.43 9.27
C ASP A 100 -22.75 0.81 8.47
N SER A 101 -22.57 1.91 9.17
CA SER A 101 -22.23 3.23 8.62
C SER A 101 -20.90 3.77 9.14
N VAL A 102 -20.09 2.91 9.76
CA VAL A 102 -18.79 3.26 10.33
C VAL A 102 -17.69 2.82 9.36
N ALA A 103 -16.86 3.77 8.92
CA ALA A 103 -15.74 3.45 8.04
C ALA A 103 -14.62 2.72 8.80
N PRO A 104 -13.85 1.85 8.12
CA PRO A 104 -12.71 1.16 8.70
C PRO A 104 -11.66 2.12 9.28
N VAL A 105 -11.06 1.74 10.38
CA VAL A 105 -9.89 2.43 10.95
C VAL A 105 -8.64 1.93 10.21
N LEU A 106 -8.03 2.82 9.40
CA LEU A 106 -6.86 2.53 8.58
C LEU A 106 -5.59 3.03 9.26
N THR A 107 -4.59 2.14 9.38
CA THR A 107 -3.25 2.47 9.87
C THR A 107 -2.27 2.42 8.72
N CYS A 108 -1.69 3.59 8.37
CA CYS A 108 -0.69 3.73 7.32
C CYS A 108 0.69 3.24 7.77
N PRO A 109 1.51 2.67 6.85
CA PRO A 109 2.94 2.49 7.09
C PRO A 109 3.65 3.85 7.22
N ALA A 110 4.80 3.85 7.91
CA ALA A 110 5.63 5.05 8.05
C ALA A 110 6.18 5.52 6.69
N ASN A 111 6.43 6.82 6.57
CA ASN A 111 7.18 7.37 5.44
C ASN A 111 8.59 6.78 5.41
N ILE A 112 9.16 6.62 4.20
CA ILE A 112 10.46 5.98 4.01
C ILE A 112 11.25 6.69 2.90
N THR A 113 12.58 6.68 3.04
CA THR A 113 13.51 7.07 1.98
C THR A 113 14.29 5.84 1.53
N LEU A 114 14.39 5.65 0.22
CA LEU A 114 15.04 4.50 -0.42
C LEU A 114 16.05 4.98 -1.44
N GLU A 115 17.10 4.19 -1.66
CA GLU A 115 17.98 4.33 -2.83
C GLU A 115 17.26 3.81 -4.09
N CYS A 116 17.62 4.37 -5.24
CA CYS A 116 16.99 4.07 -6.54
C CYS A 116 17.04 2.60 -6.95
N THR A 117 17.97 1.82 -6.38
CA THR A 117 18.10 0.37 -6.61
C THR A 117 17.10 -0.46 -5.80
N VAL A 118 16.39 0.14 -4.83
CA VAL A 118 15.50 -0.55 -3.91
C VAL A 118 14.06 -0.52 -4.44
N SER A 119 13.36 -1.65 -4.33
CA SER A 119 11.97 -1.76 -4.76
C SER A 119 11.04 -0.87 -3.92
N THR A 120 10.11 -0.20 -4.57
CA THR A 120 9.08 0.62 -3.94
C THR A 120 7.78 -0.15 -3.63
N LEU A 121 7.75 -1.45 -3.86
CA LEU A 121 6.57 -2.29 -3.59
C LEU A 121 6.28 -2.39 -2.08
N PRO A 122 5.01 -2.62 -1.68
CA PRO A 122 4.61 -2.71 -0.28
C PRO A 122 5.38 -3.73 0.56
N VAL A 123 5.87 -4.81 -0.06
CA VAL A 123 6.72 -5.81 0.63
C VAL A 123 7.99 -5.20 1.23
N VAL A 124 8.47 -4.09 0.67
CA VAL A 124 9.65 -3.35 1.16
C VAL A 124 9.26 -2.11 1.94
N THR A 125 8.26 -1.36 1.45
CA THR A 125 7.87 -0.07 2.02
C THR A 125 6.86 -0.17 3.16
N GLY A 126 6.34 -1.37 3.43
CA GLY A 126 5.26 -1.62 4.37
C GLY A 126 3.89 -1.60 3.71
N SER A 127 2.93 -2.25 4.36
CA SER A 127 1.53 -2.31 3.95
C SER A 127 0.65 -1.67 5.02
N ALA A 128 -0.40 -0.96 4.60
CA ALA A 128 -1.41 -0.46 5.51
C ALA A 128 -2.26 -1.62 6.05
N THR A 129 -2.78 -1.46 7.25
CA THR A 129 -3.71 -2.39 7.90
C THR A 129 -5.00 -1.67 8.26
N ALA A 130 -6.11 -2.38 8.15
CA ALA A 130 -7.43 -1.85 8.51
C ALA A 130 -8.14 -2.74 9.52
N THR A 131 -8.93 -2.14 10.37
CA THR A 131 -9.87 -2.81 11.28
C THR A 131 -11.20 -2.09 11.25
N ASP A 132 -12.27 -2.85 11.39
CA ASP A 132 -13.61 -2.29 11.46
C ASP A 132 -14.41 -2.90 12.61
N ASN A 133 -15.49 -2.24 13.02
CA ASN A 133 -16.33 -2.68 14.13
C ASN A 133 -17.29 -3.80 13.72
N CYS A 134 -17.61 -3.91 12.44
CA CYS A 134 -18.60 -4.83 11.89
C CYS A 134 -18.00 -5.80 10.87
N ASP A 135 -17.05 -5.32 10.05
CA ASP A 135 -16.33 -6.13 9.08
C ASP A 135 -15.03 -6.65 9.67
N GLY A 136 -14.89 -7.97 9.77
CA GLY A 136 -13.69 -8.62 10.30
C GLY A 136 -12.48 -8.56 9.37
N SER A 137 -12.64 -8.14 8.12
CA SER A 137 -11.59 -8.19 7.08
C SER A 137 -11.76 -7.11 6.01
N PRO A 138 -11.72 -5.80 6.37
CA PRO A 138 -11.82 -4.73 5.38
C PRO A 138 -10.78 -4.86 4.27
N THR A 139 -11.19 -4.61 3.04
CA THR A 139 -10.30 -4.68 1.88
C THR A 139 -9.40 -3.45 1.84
N VAL A 140 -8.05 -3.65 1.72
CA VAL A 140 -7.08 -2.56 1.61
C VAL A 140 -6.43 -2.58 0.23
N THR A 141 -6.49 -1.43 -0.46
CA THR A 141 -5.88 -1.19 -1.77
C THR A 141 -5.01 0.06 -1.74
N PHE A 142 -4.22 0.31 -2.79
CA PHE A 142 -3.45 1.54 -2.90
C PHE A 142 -3.36 2.05 -4.34
N THR A 143 -3.06 3.33 -4.46
CA THR A 143 -2.68 4.00 -5.70
C THR A 143 -1.46 4.87 -5.47
N ASP A 144 -0.56 4.95 -6.47
CA ASP A 144 0.65 5.75 -6.42
C ASP A 144 0.53 6.96 -7.35
N SER A 145 0.92 8.13 -6.84
CA SER A 145 1.14 9.35 -7.61
C SER A 145 2.60 9.73 -7.51
N ASN A 146 3.26 9.90 -8.67
CA ASN A 146 4.70 10.14 -8.74
C ASN A 146 4.98 11.61 -9.06
N ALA A 147 5.86 12.23 -8.28
CA ALA A 147 6.48 13.51 -8.58
C ALA A 147 7.98 13.27 -8.85
N GLY A 148 8.49 13.78 -9.97
CA GLY A 148 9.91 13.70 -10.32
C GLY A 148 10.79 14.38 -9.26
N GLY A 149 12.05 13.92 -9.14
CA GLY A 149 13.05 14.47 -8.26
C GLY A 149 14.06 15.39 -8.98
N ALA A 150 15.17 15.65 -8.31
CA ALA A 150 16.23 16.50 -8.83
C ALA A 150 17.01 15.85 -10.00
N CYS A 151 16.97 14.53 -10.12
CA CYS A 151 17.56 13.75 -11.18
C CYS A 151 16.60 12.63 -11.63
N PRO A 152 16.79 12.03 -12.83
CA PRO A 152 15.83 11.12 -13.45
C PRO A 152 15.40 9.90 -12.61
N GLN A 153 16.31 9.38 -11.78
CA GLN A 153 16.08 8.21 -10.92
C GLN A 153 15.60 8.56 -9.52
N SER A 154 15.53 9.86 -9.19
CA SER A 154 15.00 10.35 -7.91
C SER A 154 13.57 10.82 -8.05
N GLY A 155 12.83 10.84 -6.93
CA GLY A 155 11.46 11.33 -6.91
C GLY A 155 10.76 11.09 -5.60
N THR A 156 9.50 11.52 -5.57
CA THR A 156 8.61 11.29 -4.43
C THR A 156 7.38 10.56 -4.91
N ILE A 157 7.09 9.42 -4.32
CA ILE A 157 5.86 8.67 -4.53
C ILE A 157 4.94 8.98 -3.36
N THR A 158 3.76 9.50 -3.65
CA THR A 158 2.66 9.58 -2.68
C THR A 158 1.77 8.38 -2.91
N ARG A 159 1.84 7.41 -2.00
CA ARG A 159 0.98 6.23 -2.00
C ARG A 159 -0.24 6.51 -1.15
N THR A 160 -1.42 6.54 -1.79
CA THR A 160 -2.70 6.67 -1.11
C THR A 160 -3.27 5.28 -0.89
N TRP A 161 -3.40 4.89 0.37
CA TRP A 161 -4.06 3.67 0.80
C TRP A 161 -5.55 3.92 0.97
N LEU A 162 -6.37 2.97 0.57
CA LEU A 162 -7.83 2.98 0.71
C LEU A 162 -8.25 1.68 1.40
N ALA A 163 -8.96 1.80 2.51
CA ALA A 163 -9.69 0.70 3.12
C ALA A 163 -11.18 0.82 2.80
N THR A 164 -11.80 -0.31 2.52
CA THR A 164 -13.25 -0.41 2.23
C THR A 164 -13.79 -1.62 2.97
N ASP A 165 -14.88 -1.44 3.73
CA ASP A 165 -15.63 -2.53 4.34
C ASP A 165 -16.63 -3.18 3.37
N ASP A 166 -17.27 -4.26 3.78
CA ASP A 166 -18.27 -4.97 2.99
C ASP A 166 -19.56 -4.15 2.71
N CYS A 167 -19.81 -3.08 3.48
CA CYS A 167 -20.93 -2.16 3.32
C CYS A 167 -20.61 -0.94 2.45
N GLY A 168 -19.33 -0.79 2.05
CA GLY A 168 -18.87 0.26 1.16
C GLY A 168 -18.43 1.53 1.88
N ASN A 169 -18.33 1.54 3.21
CA ASN A 169 -17.74 2.67 3.92
C ASN A 169 -16.21 2.65 3.70
N THR A 170 -15.60 3.83 3.59
CA THR A 170 -14.20 3.93 3.20
C THR A 170 -13.41 4.87 4.08
N SER A 171 -12.11 4.58 4.24
CA SER A 171 -11.13 5.49 4.81
C SER A 171 -9.85 5.50 3.99
N THR A 172 -9.10 6.60 4.05
CA THR A 172 -7.86 6.76 3.31
C THR A 172 -6.74 7.28 4.20
N CYS A 173 -5.51 6.93 3.85
CA CYS A 173 -4.32 7.52 4.42
C CYS A 173 -3.19 7.56 3.40
N ALA A 174 -2.17 8.39 3.61
CA ALA A 174 -1.06 8.57 2.67
C ALA A 174 0.29 8.19 3.29
N GLN A 175 1.11 7.51 2.50
CA GLN A 175 2.52 7.23 2.78
C GLN A 175 3.38 7.99 1.76
N ILE A 176 4.43 8.64 2.23
CA ILE A 176 5.43 9.29 1.38
C ILE A 176 6.65 8.37 1.26
N ILE A 177 6.99 8.02 0.03
CA ILE A 177 8.18 7.24 -0.31
C ILE A 177 9.09 8.15 -1.13
N VAL A 178 10.22 8.53 -0.56
CA VAL A 178 11.24 9.32 -1.24
C VAL A 178 12.25 8.35 -1.85
N VAL A 179 12.45 8.45 -3.15
CA VAL A 179 13.50 7.73 -3.87
C VAL A 179 14.63 8.71 -4.12
N SER A 180 15.81 8.40 -3.66
CA SER A 180 17.03 9.19 -3.87
C SER A 180 18.09 8.32 -4.54
N ASP A 181 19.02 8.99 -5.21
CA ASP A 181 20.19 8.37 -5.76
C ASP A 181 21.43 9.09 -5.17
N ASN A 182 22.06 8.46 -4.19
CA ASN A 182 23.26 8.94 -3.52
C ASN A 182 24.44 7.98 -3.74
N THR A 183 24.27 6.99 -4.59
CA THR A 183 25.27 5.94 -4.81
C THR A 183 26.08 6.25 -6.06
N PRO A 184 27.42 6.41 -5.97
CA PRO A 184 28.24 6.60 -7.16
C PRO A 184 28.21 5.40 -8.10
N PRO A 185 28.31 5.61 -9.43
CA PRO A 185 28.39 4.52 -10.40
C PRO A 185 29.54 3.56 -10.11
N THR A 186 29.31 2.28 -10.29
CA THR A 186 30.39 1.28 -10.26
C THR A 186 31.16 1.35 -11.58
N ILE A 187 32.45 1.75 -11.55
CA ILE A 187 33.31 1.89 -12.72
C ILE A 187 34.26 0.68 -12.86
N ALA A 188 34.34 0.14 -14.07
CA ALA A 188 35.32 -0.87 -14.44
C ALA A 188 36.37 -0.29 -15.41
N CYS A 189 37.61 -0.20 -14.94
CA CYS A 189 38.71 0.28 -15.76
C CYS A 189 39.10 -0.75 -16.83
N PRO A 190 39.58 -0.28 -18.03
CA PRO A 190 40.29 -1.14 -18.96
C PRO A 190 41.63 -1.58 -18.37
N ALA A 191 42.16 -2.69 -18.88
CA ALA A 191 43.46 -3.21 -18.46
C ALA A 191 44.58 -2.23 -18.80
N ASN A 192 45.65 -2.24 -18.01
CA ASN A 192 46.88 -1.55 -18.35
C ASN A 192 47.46 -2.08 -19.67
N VAL A 193 48.07 -1.22 -20.47
CA VAL A 193 48.57 -1.58 -21.80
C VAL A 193 49.93 -0.95 -22.08
N THR A 194 50.77 -1.67 -22.80
CA THR A 194 52.00 -1.15 -23.42
C THR A 194 51.79 -1.08 -24.93
N ILE A 195 52.06 0.09 -25.53
CA ILE A 195 51.93 0.34 -26.96
C ILE A 195 53.21 0.93 -27.53
N GLN A 196 53.43 0.74 -28.84
CA GLN A 196 54.55 1.36 -29.54
C GLN A 196 54.36 2.89 -29.65
N CYS A 197 55.46 3.64 -29.71
CA CYS A 197 55.46 5.11 -29.79
C CYS A 197 54.69 5.65 -31.03
N THR A 198 54.52 4.83 -32.06
CA THR A 198 53.74 5.15 -33.28
C THR A 198 52.26 4.89 -33.14
N ALA A 199 51.79 4.19 -32.07
CA ALA A 199 50.41 3.85 -31.86
C ALA A 199 49.65 5.00 -31.16
N SER A 200 48.36 5.08 -31.44
CA SER A 200 47.49 6.08 -30.82
C SER A 200 47.21 5.71 -29.36
N THR A 201 47.24 6.71 -28.46
CA THR A 201 46.86 6.58 -27.04
C THR A 201 45.36 6.79 -26.82
N ALA A 202 44.56 6.97 -27.87
CA ALA A 202 43.15 7.16 -27.78
C ALA A 202 42.43 5.91 -27.20
N PRO A 203 41.32 6.07 -26.48
CA PRO A 203 40.56 4.96 -25.90
C PRO A 203 40.19 3.82 -26.86
N ALA A 204 39.97 4.14 -28.14
CA ALA A 204 39.71 3.14 -29.18
C ALA A 204 40.81 2.09 -29.32
N ASN A 205 42.09 2.47 -28.98
CA ASN A 205 43.25 1.58 -29.07
C ASN A 205 43.72 1.07 -27.69
N THR A 206 43.40 1.78 -26.62
CA THR A 206 43.90 1.47 -25.27
C THR A 206 42.82 0.89 -24.35
N GLY A 207 41.56 0.83 -24.82
CA GLY A 207 40.38 0.39 -24.05
C GLY A 207 39.62 1.58 -23.47
N THR A 208 38.35 1.33 -23.19
CA THR A 208 37.39 2.28 -22.61
C THR A 208 36.86 1.74 -21.30
N ALA A 209 36.76 2.59 -20.27
CA ALA A 209 36.12 2.21 -19.02
C ALA A 209 34.60 2.08 -19.23
N THR A 210 33.95 1.20 -18.47
CA THR A 210 32.50 1.03 -18.41
C THR A 210 31.99 1.35 -17.02
N ALA A 211 30.76 1.82 -16.93
CA ALA A 211 30.13 2.12 -15.66
C ALA A 211 28.71 1.56 -15.61
N THR A 212 28.27 1.17 -14.41
CA THR A 212 26.93 0.68 -14.14
C THR A 212 26.38 1.35 -12.88
N ASP A 213 25.09 1.67 -12.93
CA ASP A 213 24.37 2.30 -11.84
C ASP A 213 22.86 2.06 -11.98
N CYS A 214 22.01 2.62 -11.09
CA CYS A 214 20.59 2.75 -11.33
C CYS A 214 20.28 3.75 -12.46
N ASP A 215 21.14 4.74 -12.68
CA ASP A 215 21.16 5.52 -13.93
C ASP A 215 21.56 4.58 -15.10
N PRO A 216 20.70 4.44 -16.13
CA PRO A 216 20.98 3.54 -17.25
C PRO A 216 22.15 4.00 -18.13
N ALA A 217 22.60 5.24 -18.00
CA ALA A 217 23.64 5.82 -18.86
C ALA A 217 24.59 6.78 -18.11
N PRO A 218 25.39 6.31 -17.13
CA PRO A 218 26.40 7.13 -16.50
C PRO A 218 27.39 7.68 -17.53
N VAL A 219 27.74 8.95 -17.40
CA VAL A 219 28.69 9.60 -18.31
C VAL A 219 30.12 9.23 -17.88
N VAL A 220 30.89 8.63 -18.82
CA VAL A 220 32.28 8.25 -18.58
C VAL A 220 33.20 9.22 -19.33
N THR A 221 34.11 9.88 -18.60
CA THR A 221 35.12 10.79 -19.10
C THR A 221 36.51 10.36 -18.62
N PHE A 222 37.57 11.00 -19.11
CA PHE A 222 38.91 10.74 -18.61
C PHE A 222 39.82 11.99 -18.65
N THR A 223 40.88 11.94 -17.86
CA THR A 223 42.01 12.87 -17.87
C THR A 223 43.29 12.09 -17.89
N ASP A 224 44.34 12.62 -18.56
CA ASP A 224 45.66 12.01 -18.70
C ASP A 224 46.73 12.82 -17.96
N ALA A 225 47.52 12.16 -17.13
CA ALA A 225 48.74 12.66 -16.57
C ALA A 225 49.94 11.90 -17.20
N THR A 226 50.94 12.61 -17.74
CA THR A 226 52.03 12.02 -18.49
C THR A 226 53.37 12.28 -17.80
N VAL A 227 54.16 11.22 -17.69
CA VAL A 227 55.55 11.28 -17.21
C VAL A 227 56.46 10.75 -18.34
N GLY A 228 57.54 11.51 -18.69
CA GLY A 228 58.50 11.12 -19.71
C GLY A 228 59.30 9.88 -19.30
N GLY A 229 59.69 9.07 -20.29
CA GLY A 229 60.55 7.90 -20.13
C GLY A 229 62.04 8.20 -20.31
N ALA A 230 62.87 7.18 -20.52
CA ALA A 230 64.32 7.26 -20.72
C ALA A 230 64.69 7.84 -22.10
N CYS A 231 63.85 7.60 -23.10
CA CYS A 231 63.99 8.10 -24.46
C CYS A 231 62.93 9.16 -24.78
N PRO A 232 63.16 10.10 -25.71
CA PRO A 232 62.17 11.18 -25.99
C PRO A 232 60.82 10.76 -26.42
N GLN A 233 60.63 9.57 -26.99
CA GLN A 233 59.35 9.01 -27.43
C GLN A 233 58.68 8.17 -26.36
N GLU A 234 59.42 7.71 -25.34
CA GLU A 234 58.89 6.91 -24.24
C GLU A 234 58.17 7.77 -23.21
N ARG A 235 57.06 7.32 -22.74
CA ARG A 235 56.27 7.97 -21.67
C ARG A 235 55.34 7.00 -20.99
N THR A 236 55.01 7.27 -19.75
CA THR A 236 53.94 6.60 -19.03
C THR A 236 52.80 7.58 -18.84
N ILE A 237 51.61 7.19 -19.28
CA ILE A 237 50.36 7.94 -19.12
C ILE A 237 49.53 7.24 -18.02
N THR A 238 49.20 7.99 -16.97
CA THR A 238 48.18 7.59 -16.02
C THR A 238 46.87 8.24 -16.46
N ARG A 239 45.99 7.44 -17.01
CA ARG A 239 44.66 7.86 -17.40
C ARG A 239 43.69 7.62 -16.24
N THR A 240 43.11 8.70 -15.69
CA THR A 240 42.07 8.65 -14.68
C THR A 240 40.71 8.71 -15.36
N TRP A 241 39.99 7.61 -15.31
CA TRP A 241 38.61 7.52 -15.78
C TRP A 241 37.68 8.00 -14.67
N ILE A 242 36.62 8.74 -15.05
CA ILE A 242 35.59 9.30 -14.14
C ILE A 242 34.25 8.90 -14.70
N ALA A 243 33.44 8.20 -13.89
CA ALA A 243 32.04 7.94 -14.18
C ALA A 243 31.17 8.85 -13.31
N THR A 244 30.23 9.54 -13.92
CA THR A 244 29.27 10.42 -13.22
C THR A 244 27.87 10.08 -13.63
N ASP A 245 26.95 9.89 -12.67
CA ASP A 245 25.53 9.68 -12.91
C ASP A 245 24.79 11.01 -13.14
N ALA A 246 23.50 10.91 -13.44
CA ALA A 246 22.63 12.07 -13.66
C ALA A 246 22.31 12.84 -12.37
N CYS A 247 22.56 12.25 -11.18
CA CYS A 247 22.40 12.87 -9.87
C CYS A 247 23.65 13.61 -9.40
N GLY A 248 24.80 13.43 -10.11
CA GLY A 248 26.08 14.08 -9.82
C GLY A 248 27.01 13.26 -8.93
N ASN A 249 26.64 12.01 -8.56
CA ASN A 249 27.56 11.13 -7.85
C ASN A 249 28.63 10.64 -8.82
N SER A 250 29.87 10.47 -8.36
CA SER A 250 30.97 10.08 -9.23
C SER A 250 31.93 9.09 -8.60
N SER A 251 32.52 8.24 -9.43
CA SER A 251 33.59 7.32 -9.07
C SER A 251 34.73 7.41 -10.07
N THR A 252 35.90 6.96 -9.68
CA THR A 252 37.11 7.01 -10.52
C THR A 252 37.85 5.70 -10.52
N CYS A 253 38.60 5.44 -11.60
CA CYS A 253 39.59 4.38 -11.66
C CYS A 253 40.76 4.77 -12.58
N ASN A 254 41.91 4.12 -12.44
CA ASN A 254 43.12 4.45 -13.18
C ASN A 254 43.55 3.32 -14.12
N GLN A 255 43.97 3.71 -15.32
CA GLN A 255 44.63 2.87 -16.31
C GLN A 255 46.06 3.39 -16.53
N THR A 256 47.04 2.50 -16.56
CA THR A 256 48.43 2.83 -16.96
C THR A 256 48.61 2.45 -18.41
N ILE A 257 49.08 3.43 -19.23
CA ILE A 257 49.43 3.24 -20.63
C ILE A 257 50.94 3.54 -20.74
N VAL A 258 51.71 2.52 -21.03
CA VAL A 258 53.17 2.66 -21.30
C VAL A 258 53.38 2.81 -22.79
N VAL A 259 53.93 3.90 -23.20
CA VAL A 259 54.36 4.13 -24.59
C VAL A 259 55.84 3.82 -24.67
N ASP A 260 56.22 2.83 -25.44
CA ASP A 260 57.56 2.25 -25.55
C ASP A 260 58.06 2.35 -27.00
N ASP A 261 59.36 2.51 -27.18
CA ASP A 261 59.99 2.45 -28.48
C ASP A 261 61.00 1.28 -28.52
N SER A 262 60.48 0.12 -28.89
CA SER A 262 61.30 -1.11 -29.03
C SER A 262 61.64 -1.44 -30.48
N VAL A 263 61.36 -0.54 -31.42
CA VAL A 263 61.64 -0.73 -32.85
C VAL A 263 62.97 -0.06 -33.25
N ALA A 264 63.96 -0.87 -33.61
CA ALA A 264 65.17 -0.37 -34.11
C ALA A 264 65.00 0.41 -35.42
N PRO A 265 65.78 1.51 -35.63
CA PRO A 265 65.67 2.28 -36.88
C PRO A 265 66.06 1.41 -38.09
N ALA A 266 65.36 1.56 -39.18
CA ALA A 266 65.69 0.91 -40.43
C ALA A 266 66.90 1.61 -41.07
N ILE A 267 67.96 0.87 -41.34
CA ILE A 267 69.14 1.38 -42.06
C ILE A 267 69.23 0.78 -43.47
N VAL A 268 69.36 1.59 -44.45
CA VAL A 268 69.66 1.19 -45.84
C VAL A 268 71.06 1.39 -46.11
N CYS A 269 71.83 0.30 -46.36
CA CYS A 269 73.23 0.40 -46.78
C CYS A 269 73.31 0.83 -48.21
N PRO A 270 74.27 1.72 -48.56
CA PRO A 270 74.52 2.00 -49.96
C PRO A 270 74.97 0.74 -50.71
N ALA A 271 74.66 0.70 -52.00
CA ALA A 271 75.07 -0.42 -52.85
C ALA A 271 76.62 -0.60 -52.83
N ASN A 272 77.03 -1.87 -52.83
CA ASN A 272 78.47 -2.20 -52.97
C ASN A 272 78.98 -1.59 -54.25
N ILE A 273 80.13 -0.90 -54.14
CA ILE A 273 80.83 -0.38 -55.29
C ILE A 273 82.13 -1.16 -55.47
N THR A 274 82.43 -1.49 -56.72
CA THR A 274 83.76 -2.06 -57.08
C THR A 274 84.61 -0.93 -57.63
N ILE A 275 85.72 -0.68 -56.96
CA ILE A 275 86.69 0.31 -57.44
C ILE A 275 87.87 -0.41 -58.06
N LEU A 276 88.15 -0.13 -59.33
CA LEU A 276 89.41 -0.63 -59.99
C LEU A 276 90.62 0.02 -59.31
N CYS A 277 91.73 -0.70 -59.24
CA CYS A 277 92.94 -0.29 -58.58
C CYS A 277 93.60 0.97 -59.20
N THR A 278 93.06 1.47 -60.35
CA THR A 278 93.54 2.70 -60.98
C THR A 278 92.77 3.95 -60.53
N ALA A 279 91.65 3.81 -59.69
CA ALA A 279 90.92 4.92 -59.21
C ALA A 279 91.46 5.35 -57.81
N SER A 280 91.68 6.65 -57.62
CA SER A 280 92.10 7.22 -56.34
C SER A 280 91.04 7.05 -55.30
N THR A 281 91.33 6.48 -54.15
CA THR A 281 90.48 6.30 -52.99
C THR A 281 90.47 7.52 -52.08
N LEU A 282 90.39 8.72 -52.59
CA LEU A 282 90.22 9.92 -51.79
C LEU A 282 88.78 10.04 -51.26
#